data_796b0db755b23a3340f45c1354a061ae
#
_entry.id   796b0db755b23a3340f45c1354a061ae
#
_cell.length_a   1.000
_cell.length_b   1.000
_cell.length_c   1.000
_cell.angle_alpha   90.00
_cell.angle_beta   90.00
_cell.angle_gamma   90.00
#
_symmetry.space_group_name_H-M   'P 1'
#
loop_
_entity.id
_entity.type
_entity.pdbx_description
1 polymer ?
#
loop_
_entity_poly.entity_id
_entity_poly.type
_entity_poly.pdbx_seq_one_letter_code
_entity_poly.pdbx_strand_id
1 'polypeptide(L)'
;MKIVPDTSVVIDGRITNLIDTGEYNGAHIIIPEAVVAELEAQANQGREIGFSGLTELQELCKLAEQGIISIEFVGVRPTLEQVKLASGGEIDALIRKVAIDYGARFITSDVVQSEVAKAKGLDVLYLKPQVEDFTPLAIDQFFDEHTIAVYLKERARPVARKGTIQQTETVALRDSPCTEYELRMIAQEILERAKRDPDGFIEIEKRGVTVVQIGSMRISITRRPFSDGMDITAVRPIVDLSLDDYAESDQIKRMLTGEKPGILI
;
A
#
# COMPACT_ATOMS: atom_id res chain seq x y z
N MET A 1 24.54 -0.68 19.71
CA MET A 1 24.07 -1.46 18.54
C MET A 1 23.94 -0.51 17.36
N LYS A 2 24.34 -0.93 16.14
CA LYS A 2 24.20 -0.14 14.91
C LYS A 2 22.96 -0.57 14.15
N ILE A 3 22.19 0.39 13.62
CA ILE A 3 20.95 0.16 12.91
C ILE A 3 20.92 0.99 11.63
N VAL A 4 20.53 0.39 10.54
CA VAL A 4 20.21 1.06 9.27
C VAL A 4 18.72 0.84 8.97
N PRO A 5 17.87 1.86 9.07
CA PRO A 5 16.49 1.77 8.67
C PRO A 5 16.34 1.92 7.16
N ASP A 6 15.43 1.16 6.60
CA ASP A 6 14.93 1.31 5.24
C ASP A 6 13.91 2.46 5.16
N THR A 7 13.68 3.02 3.98
CA THR A 7 12.71 4.09 3.76
C THR A 7 11.31 3.71 4.26
N SER A 8 10.90 2.44 4.10
CA SER A 8 9.59 1.95 4.51
C SER A 8 9.32 2.14 6.01
N VAL A 9 10.27 1.80 6.87
CA VAL A 9 10.11 1.92 8.33
C VAL A 9 10.25 3.36 8.84
N VAL A 10 10.96 4.20 8.10
CA VAL A 10 11.05 5.64 8.39
C VAL A 10 9.73 6.33 8.05
N ILE A 11 9.11 6.02 6.90
CA ILE A 11 7.78 6.52 6.54
C ILE A 11 6.73 6.14 7.58
N ASP A 12 6.80 4.91 8.09
CA ASP A 12 5.83 4.38 9.06
C ASP A 12 6.03 4.90 10.49
N GLY A 13 7.05 5.74 10.77
CA GLY A 13 7.35 6.26 12.12
C GLY A 13 7.76 5.17 13.11
N ARG A 14 8.26 4.03 12.63
CA ARG A 14 8.45 2.83 13.47
C ARG A 14 9.77 2.82 14.21
N ILE A 15 10.75 3.61 13.79
CA ILE A 15 12.06 3.68 14.45
C ILE A 15 11.93 4.42 15.78
N THR A 16 11.25 5.57 15.81
CA THR A 16 10.94 6.29 17.04
C THR A 16 10.15 5.41 18.01
N ASN A 17 9.12 4.71 17.51
CA ASN A 17 8.34 3.78 18.34
C ASN A 17 9.20 2.66 18.96
N LEU A 18 10.14 2.08 18.22
CA LEU A 18 11.06 1.07 18.75
C LEU A 18 11.99 1.65 19.84
N ILE A 19 12.45 2.90 19.70
CA ILE A 19 13.28 3.58 20.69
C ILE A 19 12.46 3.84 21.96
N ASP A 20 11.20 4.26 21.84
CA ASP A 20 10.29 4.55 22.95
C ASP A 20 10.00 3.31 23.81
N THR A 21 10.07 2.10 23.25
CA THR A 21 9.99 0.86 24.06
C THR A 21 11.20 0.65 24.98
N GLY A 22 12.27 1.42 24.76
CA GLY A 22 13.53 1.34 25.53
C GLY A 22 14.50 0.27 25.03
N GLU A 23 14.10 -0.61 24.12
CA GLU A 23 14.93 -1.71 23.60
C GLU A 23 16.14 -1.19 22.81
N TYR A 24 16.00 -0.02 22.17
CA TYR A 24 17.01 0.58 21.30
C TYR A 24 17.71 1.81 21.90
N ASN A 25 17.61 2.02 23.21
CA ASN A 25 18.33 3.08 23.91
C ASN A 25 19.84 2.90 23.74
N GLY A 26 20.55 4.01 23.42
CA GLY A 26 21.97 4.00 23.11
C GLY A 26 22.33 3.40 21.75
N ALA A 27 21.34 3.14 20.88
CA ALA A 27 21.60 2.69 19.53
C ALA A 27 22.25 3.79 18.67
N HIS A 28 23.06 3.38 17.71
CA HIS A 28 23.62 4.24 16.68
C HIS A 28 22.81 4.05 15.39
N ILE A 29 21.99 5.04 15.07
CA ILE A 29 21.13 5.04 13.89
C ILE A 29 21.90 5.63 12.72
N ILE A 30 22.05 4.86 11.67
CA ILE A 30 22.79 5.24 10.47
C ILE A 30 21.77 5.42 9.34
N ILE A 31 21.57 6.65 8.91
CA ILE A 31 20.62 7.01 7.87
C ILE A 31 21.36 7.15 6.54
N PRO A 32 21.06 6.27 5.55
CA PRO A 32 21.62 6.44 4.21
C PRO A 32 21.09 7.71 3.54
N GLU A 33 21.94 8.47 2.85
CA GLU A 33 21.52 9.61 2.02
C GLU A 33 20.50 9.21 0.94
N ALA A 34 20.46 7.93 0.58
CA ALA A 34 19.44 7.37 -0.32
C ALA A 34 18.03 7.44 0.26
N VAL A 35 17.87 7.22 1.58
CA VAL A 35 16.57 7.37 2.28
C VAL A 35 16.13 8.82 2.23
N VAL A 36 17.02 9.75 2.56
CA VAL A 36 16.70 11.19 2.55
C VAL A 36 16.29 11.65 1.15
N ALA A 37 17.02 11.22 0.12
CA ALA A 37 16.72 11.59 -1.27
C ALA A 37 15.37 11.04 -1.75
N GLU A 38 15.01 9.84 -1.34
CA GLU A 38 13.72 9.23 -1.67
C GLU A 38 12.56 9.97 -0.98
N LEU A 39 12.69 10.27 0.32
CA LEU A 39 11.69 11.03 1.08
C LEU A 39 11.49 12.43 0.50
N GLU A 40 12.59 13.11 0.16
CA GLU A 40 12.53 14.43 -0.49
C GLU A 40 11.84 14.35 -1.85
N ALA A 41 12.13 13.35 -2.66
CA ALA A 41 11.46 13.16 -3.96
C ALA A 41 9.95 12.92 -3.80
N GLN A 42 9.53 12.15 -2.81
CA GLN A 42 8.13 11.91 -2.46
C GLN A 42 7.46 13.22 -2.01
N ALA A 43 8.09 13.98 -1.12
CA ALA A 43 7.56 15.25 -0.62
C ALA A 43 7.44 16.30 -1.74
N ASN A 44 8.43 16.40 -2.64
CA ASN A 44 8.38 17.29 -3.80
C ASN A 44 7.27 16.94 -4.81
N GLN A 45 6.80 15.68 -4.79
CA GLN A 45 5.64 15.24 -5.55
C GLN A 45 4.32 15.52 -4.82
N GLY A 46 4.37 16.16 -3.64
CA GLY A 46 3.20 16.45 -2.80
C GLY A 46 2.62 15.20 -2.12
N ARG A 47 3.42 14.14 -1.94
CA ARG A 47 2.98 12.91 -1.29
C ARG A 47 3.16 13.02 0.22
N GLU A 48 2.10 12.72 0.98
CA GLU A 48 2.09 12.75 2.44
C GLU A 48 3.19 11.88 3.06
N ILE A 49 3.43 10.71 2.47
CA ILE A 49 4.45 9.76 2.93
C ILE A 49 5.85 10.36 2.97
N GLY A 50 6.19 11.26 2.04
CA GLY A 50 7.47 11.97 2.06
C GLY A 50 7.60 12.89 3.27
N PHE A 51 6.54 13.64 3.58
CA PHE A 51 6.52 14.51 4.76
C PHE A 51 6.54 13.72 6.07
N SER A 52 5.79 12.60 6.15
CA SER A 52 5.81 11.71 7.30
C SER A 52 7.21 11.19 7.60
N GLY A 53 7.92 10.68 6.57
CA GLY A 53 9.29 10.21 6.74
C GLY A 53 10.27 11.31 7.13
N LEU A 54 10.14 12.52 6.57
CA LEU A 54 10.97 13.66 6.98
C LEU A 54 10.69 14.09 8.42
N THR A 55 9.45 13.98 8.88
CA THR A 55 9.08 14.23 10.28
C THR A 55 9.71 13.20 11.20
N GLU A 56 9.67 11.92 10.85
CA GLU A 56 10.34 10.86 11.61
C GLU A 56 11.86 11.14 11.76
N LEU A 57 12.53 11.53 10.67
CA LEU A 57 13.95 11.90 10.74
C LEU A 57 14.22 13.07 11.69
N GLN A 58 13.32 14.06 11.75
CA GLN A 58 13.42 15.18 12.68
C GLN A 58 13.25 14.71 14.15
N GLU A 59 12.33 13.80 14.41
CA GLU A 59 12.16 13.23 15.77
C GLU A 59 13.39 12.41 16.19
N LEU A 60 13.97 11.62 15.29
CA LEU A 60 15.22 10.91 15.55
C LEU A 60 16.38 11.86 15.86
N CYS A 61 16.48 13.00 15.16
CA CYS A 61 17.47 14.04 15.48
C CYS A 61 17.27 14.61 16.90
N LYS A 62 16.00 14.89 17.30
CA LYS A 62 15.71 15.35 18.66
C LYS A 62 16.09 14.32 19.73
N LEU A 63 15.81 13.03 19.50
CA LEU A 63 16.21 11.96 20.41
C LEU A 63 17.74 11.87 20.53
N ALA A 64 18.45 12.14 19.43
CA ALA A 64 19.92 12.20 19.47
C ALA A 64 20.43 13.42 20.25
N GLU A 65 19.81 14.60 20.11
CA GLU A 65 20.12 15.79 20.90
C GLU A 65 19.89 15.56 22.41
N GLN A 66 18.91 14.75 22.77
CA GLN A 66 18.61 14.34 24.15
C GLN A 66 19.59 13.27 24.67
N GLY A 67 20.47 12.73 23.82
CA GLY A 67 21.43 11.69 24.20
C GLY A 67 20.83 10.29 24.36
N ILE A 68 19.59 10.07 23.89
CA ILE A 68 18.91 8.77 23.96
C ILE A 68 19.51 7.82 22.92
N ILE A 69 19.86 8.33 21.75
CA ILE A 69 20.50 7.60 20.63
C ILE A 69 21.68 8.43 20.09
N SER A 70 22.39 7.88 19.12
CA SER A 70 23.24 8.67 18.21
C SER A 70 22.76 8.50 16.76
N ILE A 71 22.83 9.55 15.96
CA ILE A 71 22.39 9.53 14.56
C ILE A 71 23.55 9.99 13.65
N GLU A 72 23.67 9.34 12.49
CA GLU A 72 24.66 9.69 11.47
C GLU A 72 24.03 9.56 10.09
N PHE A 73 24.23 10.57 9.23
CA PHE A 73 23.81 10.52 7.82
C PHE A 73 25.01 10.15 6.97
N VAL A 74 24.87 9.12 6.11
CA VAL A 74 26.02 8.53 5.42
C VAL A 74 25.72 8.17 3.97
N GLY A 75 26.79 8.03 3.21
CA GLY A 75 26.74 7.61 1.82
C GLY A 75 26.63 8.76 0.83
N VAL A 76 26.56 8.40 -0.45
CA VAL A 76 26.46 9.38 -1.55
C VAL A 76 24.98 9.57 -1.87
N ARG A 77 24.55 10.81 -1.98
CA ARG A 77 23.20 11.14 -2.43
C ARG A 77 22.97 10.61 -3.84
N PRO A 78 21.90 9.84 -4.09
CA PRO A 78 21.58 9.36 -5.43
C PRO A 78 21.30 10.49 -6.41
N THR A 79 21.64 10.27 -7.67
CA THR A 79 21.30 11.19 -8.75
C THR A 79 19.79 11.20 -9.01
N LEU A 80 19.29 12.28 -9.64
CA LEU A 80 17.87 12.36 -10.02
C LEU A 80 17.43 11.21 -10.96
N GLU A 81 18.33 10.68 -11.78
CA GLU A 81 18.04 9.52 -12.62
C GLU A 81 17.86 8.26 -11.78
N GLN A 82 18.74 8.02 -10.81
CA GLN A 82 18.60 6.87 -9.89
C GLN A 82 17.31 6.94 -9.09
N VAL A 83 16.93 8.12 -8.60
CA VAL A 83 15.66 8.31 -7.88
C VAL A 83 14.45 8.06 -8.80
N LYS A 84 14.50 8.48 -10.07
CA LYS A 84 13.43 8.21 -11.05
C LYS A 84 13.32 6.75 -11.44
N LEU A 85 14.41 6.00 -11.40
CA LEU A 85 14.49 4.57 -11.68
C LEU A 85 14.33 3.72 -10.41
N ALA A 86 13.93 4.31 -9.29
CA ALA A 86 13.79 3.65 -7.98
C ALA A 86 12.91 2.40 -8.01
N SER A 87 11.94 2.31 -8.93
CA SER A 87 11.11 1.12 -9.14
C SER A 87 11.91 -0.15 -9.52
N GLY A 88 13.17 -0.01 -9.91
CA GLY A 88 14.09 -1.12 -10.20
C GLY A 88 14.87 -1.64 -9.00
N GLY A 89 14.68 -1.08 -7.78
CA GLY A 89 15.39 -1.50 -6.56
C GLY A 89 16.81 -0.96 -6.43
N GLU A 90 17.22 0.02 -7.26
CA GLU A 90 18.55 0.62 -7.17
C GLU A 90 18.77 1.40 -5.87
N ILE A 91 17.77 2.18 -5.45
CA ILE A 91 17.79 2.92 -4.18
C ILE A 91 17.91 1.95 -3.01
N ASP A 92 17.10 0.90 -3.02
CA ASP A 92 17.13 -0.16 -2.01
C ASP A 92 18.49 -0.84 -1.92
N ALA A 93 19.17 -1.03 -3.06
CA ALA A 93 20.50 -1.62 -3.09
C ALA A 93 21.54 -0.68 -2.43
N LEU A 94 21.40 0.65 -2.59
CA LEU A 94 22.25 1.63 -1.92
C LEU A 94 22.04 1.62 -0.40
N ILE A 95 20.78 1.54 0.04
CA ILE A 95 20.43 1.48 1.47
C ILE A 95 21.01 0.20 2.10
N ARG A 96 20.80 -0.97 1.49
CA ARG A 96 21.34 -2.24 1.97
C ARG A 96 22.88 -2.25 1.98
N LYS A 97 23.51 -1.59 1.01
CA LYS A 97 24.98 -1.47 0.99
C LYS A 97 25.50 -0.78 2.23
N VAL A 98 24.84 0.28 2.70
CA VAL A 98 25.22 0.97 3.94
C VAL A 98 25.14 0.01 5.13
N ALA A 99 24.08 -0.81 5.21
CA ALA A 99 23.94 -1.81 6.29
C ALA A 99 25.09 -2.82 6.26
N ILE A 100 25.53 -3.27 5.07
CA ILE A 100 26.68 -4.17 4.91
C ILE A 100 27.97 -3.49 5.34
N ASP A 101 28.25 -2.30 4.82
CA ASP A 101 29.50 -1.57 5.03
C ASP A 101 29.72 -1.22 6.52
N TYR A 102 28.64 -0.96 7.26
CA TYR A 102 28.70 -0.64 8.69
C TYR A 102 28.54 -1.84 9.62
N GLY A 103 28.24 -3.04 9.07
CA GLY A 103 27.92 -4.23 9.87
C GLY A 103 26.73 -3.97 10.81
N ALA A 104 25.72 -3.28 10.30
CA ALA A 104 24.57 -2.83 11.06
C ALA A 104 23.36 -3.76 10.85
N ARG A 105 22.46 -3.83 11.84
CA ARG A 105 21.14 -4.45 11.68
C ARG A 105 20.33 -3.64 10.70
N PHE A 106 19.80 -4.29 9.70
CA PHE A 106 18.89 -3.70 8.71
C PHE A 106 17.44 -3.84 9.19
N ILE A 107 16.69 -2.74 9.23
CA ILE A 107 15.28 -2.73 9.64
C ILE A 107 14.43 -2.31 8.45
N THR A 108 13.47 -3.13 8.06
CA THR A 108 12.57 -2.87 6.93
C THR A 108 11.17 -3.41 7.18
N SER A 109 10.15 -2.77 6.62
CA SER A 109 8.78 -3.29 6.51
C SER A 109 8.45 -3.82 5.10
N ASP A 110 9.41 -3.77 4.18
CA ASP A 110 9.29 -4.38 2.85
C ASP A 110 9.78 -5.84 2.88
N VAL A 111 8.89 -6.77 2.49
CA VAL A 111 9.19 -8.21 2.48
C VAL A 111 10.30 -8.55 1.48
N VAL A 112 10.31 -7.90 0.30
CA VAL A 112 11.32 -8.17 -0.74
C VAL A 112 12.69 -7.70 -0.25
N GLN A 113 12.76 -6.51 0.36
CA GLN A 113 13.98 -5.99 0.96
C GLN A 113 14.51 -6.90 2.06
N SER A 114 13.61 -7.39 2.92
CA SER A 114 13.95 -8.34 3.97
C SER A 114 14.58 -9.62 3.40
N GLU A 115 13.96 -10.22 2.39
CA GLU A 115 14.44 -11.48 1.82
C GLU A 115 15.77 -11.29 1.06
N VAL A 116 15.94 -10.20 0.31
CA VAL A 116 17.22 -9.89 -0.35
C VAL A 116 18.33 -9.63 0.65
N ALA A 117 18.04 -8.92 1.75
CA ALA A 117 19.02 -8.64 2.80
C ALA A 117 19.45 -9.91 3.52
N LYS A 118 18.52 -10.80 3.87
CA LYS A 118 18.81 -12.13 4.44
C LYS A 118 19.66 -12.99 3.50
N ALA A 119 19.32 -13.00 2.20
CA ALA A 119 20.09 -13.73 1.19
C ALA A 119 21.54 -13.24 1.08
N LYS A 120 21.79 -11.95 1.44
CA LYS A 120 23.14 -11.38 1.53
C LYS A 120 23.81 -11.53 2.90
N GLY A 121 23.18 -12.24 3.84
CA GLY A 121 23.72 -12.52 5.17
C GLY A 121 23.65 -11.36 6.16
N LEU A 122 22.79 -10.35 5.92
CA LEU A 122 22.57 -9.28 6.87
C LEU A 122 21.74 -9.75 8.09
N ASP A 123 21.97 -9.15 9.24
CA ASP A 123 21.06 -9.21 10.38
C ASP A 123 19.85 -8.32 10.09
N VAL A 124 18.68 -8.92 9.90
CA VAL A 124 17.47 -8.22 9.46
C VAL A 124 16.38 -8.30 10.51
N LEU A 125 15.87 -7.16 10.91
CA LEU A 125 14.60 -7.05 11.62
C LEU A 125 13.50 -6.69 10.60
N TYR A 126 12.67 -7.68 10.26
CA TYR A 126 11.49 -7.46 9.44
C TYR A 126 10.31 -7.07 10.34
N LEU A 127 9.86 -5.85 10.20
CA LEU A 127 8.68 -5.34 10.87
C LEU A 127 7.50 -5.52 9.92
N LYS A 128 6.68 -6.55 10.16
CA LYS A 128 5.43 -6.68 9.39
C LYS A 128 4.71 -5.35 9.41
N PRO A 129 4.15 -4.90 8.26
CA PRO A 129 3.26 -3.75 8.27
C PRO A 129 2.28 -3.93 9.44
N GLN A 130 2.17 -2.94 10.30
CA GLN A 130 1.11 -2.98 11.29
C GLN A 130 -0.17 -2.97 10.45
N VAL A 131 -0.97 -4.01 10.62
CA VAL A 131 -2.39 -3.91 10.32
C VAL A 131 -2.89 -2.94 11.38
N GLU A 132 -2.72 -1.63 11.14
CA GLU A 132 -3.49 -0.65 11.88
C GLU A 132 -4.94 -1.09 11.73
N ASP A 133 -5.73 -1.00 12.79
CA ASP A 133 -7.19 -1.08 12.67
C ASP A 133 -7.57 -0.09 11.58
N PHE A 134 -7.75 -0.60 10.39
CA PHE A 134 -7.85 0.22 9.19
C PHE A 134 -9.08 1.11 9.35
N THR A 135 -8.84 2.37 9.62
CA THR A 135 -9.92 3.37 9.48
C THR A 135 -10.62 3.11 8.16
N PRO A 136 -11.95 3.05 8.15
CA PRO A 136 -12.70 2.83 6.91
C PRO A 136 -12.22 3.79 5.84
N LEU A 137 -12.01 3.30 4.64
CA LEU A 137 -11.71 4.15 3.49
C LEU A 137 -12.88 5.12 3.22
N ALA A 138 -12.60 6.30 2.70
CA ALA A 138 -13.65 7.26 2.32
C ALA A 138 -14.67 6.65 1.36
N ILE A 139 -14.28 5.64 0.59
CA ILE A 139 -15.21 4.91 -0.29
C ILE A 139 -16.15 3.99 0.48
N ASP A 140 -15.79 3.52 1.67
CA ASP A 140 -16.61 2.61 2.48
C ASP A 140 -17.92 3.25 2.93
N GLN A 141 -17.99 4.58 3.07
CA GLN A 141 -19.22 5.30 3.39
C GLN A 141 -20.36 5.06 2.39
N PHE A 142 -20.03 4.60 1.19
CA PHE A 142 -20.99 4.33 0.11
C PHE A 142 -21.47 2.86 0.11
N PHE A 143 -20.88 2.02 0.99
CA PHE A 143 -21.23 0.60 1.10
C PHE A 143 -22.05 0.34 2.37
N ASP A 144 -23.07 -0.47 2.21
CA ASP A 144 -23.78 -1.15 3.30
C ASP A 144 -23.73 -2.67 3.06
N GLU A 145 -24.44 -3.44 3.90
CA GLU A 145 -24.48 -4.91 3.83
C GLU A 145 -25.09 -5.48 2.55
N HIS A 146 -25.85 -4.65 1.80
CA HIS A 146 -26.51 -5.05 0.55
C HIS A 146 -25.85 -4.45 -0.69
N THR A 147 -24.81 -3.66 -0.53
CA THR A 147 -24.14 -2.95 -1.63
C THR A 147 -23.08 -3.84 -2.29
N ILE A 148 -23.32 -4.22 -3.55
CA ILE A 148 -22.43 -5.04 -4.37
C ILE A 148 -21.37 -4.19 -5.06
N ALA A 149 -21.78 -3.02 -5.58
CA ALA A 149 -20.89 -2.13 -6.31
C ALA A 149 -21.29 -0.66 -6.12
N VAL A 150 -20.29 0.20 -6.17
CA VAL A 150 -20.43 1.65 -6.10
C VAL A 150 -19.79 2.26 -7.34
N TYR A 151 -20.48 3.25 -7.92
CA TYR A 151 -20.06 3.98 -9.11
C TYR A 151 -20.02 5.47 -8.78
N LEU A 152 -18.82 6.02 -8.73
CA LEU A 152 -18.55 7.44 -8.48
C LEU A 152 -17.98 8.05 -9.76
N LYS A 153 -18.74 8.93 -10.40
CA LYS A 153 -18.32 9.58 -11.63
C LYS A 153 -18.36 11.11 -11.46
N GLU A 154 -17.33 11.78 -11.98
CA GLU A 154 -17.26 13.24 -12.01
C GLU A 154 -18.51 13.85 -12.66
N ARG A 155 -19.09 14.84 -11.98
CA ARG A 155 -20.32 15.57 -12.39
C ARG A 155 -21.58 14.70 -12.47
N ALA A 156 -21.54 13.47 -11.95
CA ALA A 156 -22.69 12.59 -11.83
C ALA A 156 -23.01 12.30 -10.35
N ARG A 157 -24.26 11.95 -10.07
CA ARG A 157 -24.64 11.47 -8.74
C ARG A 157 -23.99 10.14 -8.48
N PRO A 158 -23.45 9.89 -7.26
CA PRO A 158 -22.97 8.58 -6.90
C PRO A 158 -24.13 7.57 -6.86
N VAL A 159 -23.91 6.41 -7.43
CA VAL A 159 -24.90 5.34 -7.46
C VAL A 159 -24.32 4.05 -6.92
N ALA A 160 -25.15 3.25 -6.26
CA ALA A 160 -24.82 1.91 -5.82
C ALA A 160 -25.69 0.87 -6.50
N ARG A 161 -25.10 -0.27 -6.79
CA ARG A 161 -25.82 -1.49 -7.13
C ARG A 161 -26.02 -2.29 -5.87
N LYS A 162 -27.27 -2.47 -5.48
CA LYS A 162 -27.69 -3.19 -4.28
C LYS A 162 -28.51 -4.42 -4.62
N GLY A 163 -28.52 -5.39 -3.74
CA GLY A 163 -29.42 -6.54 -3.87
C GLY A 163 -28.78 -7.86 -3.51
N THR A 164 -29.39 -8.93 -4.02
CA THR A 164 -28.98 -10.32 -3.85
C THR A 164 -28.57 -10.91 -5.18
N ILE A 165 -28.16 -12.19 -5.20
CA ILE A 165 -27.80 -12.93 -6.43
C ILE A 165 -28.92 -12.89 -7.47
N GLN A 166 -30.19 -12.90 -7.02
CA GLN A 166 -31.35 -13.03 -7.89
C GLN A 166 -31.97 -11.70 -8.33
N GLN A 167 -31.82 -10.65 -7.53
CA GLN A 167 -32.39 -9.33 -7.81
C GLN A 167 -31.42 -8.23 -7.41
N THR A 168 -31.08 -7.38 -8.37
CA THR A 168 -30.24 -6.19 -8.13
C THR A 168 -30.95 -4.95 -8.63
N GLU A 169 -30.82 -3.87 -7.89
CA GLU A 169 -31.29 -2.53 -8.26
C GLU A 169 -30.15 -1.51 -8.22
N THR A 170 -30.29 -0.43 -8.97
CA THR A 170 -29.36 0.70 -8.94
C THR A 170 -30.02 1.85 -8.21
N VAL A 171 -29.38 2.32 -7.13
CA VAL A 171 -29.90 3.35 -6.24
C VAL A 171 -28.96 4.54 -6.22
N ALA A 172 -29.49 5.76 -6.34
CA ALA A 172 -28.70 6.97 -6.10
C ALA A 172 -28.40 7.10 -4.59
N LEU A 173 -27.14 7.34 -4.26
CA LEU A 173 -26.69 7.41 -2.85
C LEU A 173 -26.87 8.82 -2.26
N ARG A 174 -26.82 9.85 -3.12
CA ARG A 174 -27.10 11.26 -2.77
C ARG A 174 -27.47 12.05 -4.01
N ASP A 175 -28.06 13.23 -3.80
CA ASP A 175 -28.49 14.11 -4.90
C ASP A 175 -27.36 14.98 -5.46
N SER A 176 -26.36 15.31 -4.64
CA SER A 176 -25.22 16.11 -5.09
C SER A 176 -24.27 15.28 -5.97
N PRO A 177 -23.82 15.83 -7.12
CA PRO A 177 -22.86 15.14 -7.97
C PRO A 177 -21.48 15.06 -7.32
N CYS A 178 -20.69 14.06 -7.71
CA CYS A 178 -19.29 13.95 -7.32
C CYS A 178 -18.46 15.07 -7.94
N THR A 179 -17.54 15.63 -7.16
CA THR A 179 -16.57 16.60 -7.65
C THR A 179 -15.25 15.91 -8.02
N GLU A 180 -14.50 16.51 -8.93
CA GLU A 180 -13.15 16.01 -9.28
C GLU A 180 -12.23 15.95 -8.05
N TYR A 181 -12.30 16.96 -7.18
CA TYR A 181 -11.51 17.00 -5.94
C TYR A 181 -11.82 15.83 -5.01
N GLU A 182 -13.11 15.57 -4.75
CA GLU A 182 -13.55 14.45 -3.93
C GLU A 182 -13.04 13.10 -4.48
N LEU A 183 -13.19 12.88 -5.80
CA LEU A 183 -12.75 11.66 -6.43
C LEU A 183 -11.23 11.50 -6.41
N ARG A 184 -10.47 12.59 -6.54
CA ARG A 184 -9.01 12.57 -6.41
C ARG A 184 -8.58 12.15 -5.01
N MET A 185 -9.22 12.70 -3.97
CA MET A 185 -8.90 12.34 -2.58
C MET A 185 -9.21 10.87 -2.31
N ILE A 186 -10.38 10.37 -2.72
CA ILE A 186 -10.75 8.95 -2.60
C ILE A 186 -9.75 8.06 -3.34
N ALA A 187 -9.39 8.42 -4.58
CA ALA A 187 -8.44 7.65 -5.38
C ALA A 187 -7.05 7.61 -4.75
N GLN A 188 -6.56 8.73 -4.22
CA GLN A 188 -5.27 8.80 -3.55
C GLN A 188 -5.25 7.91 -2.30
N GLU A 189 -6.26 7.99 -1.45
CA GLU A 189 -6.41 7.16 -0.26
C GLU A 189 -6.41 5.66 -0.61
N ILE A 190 -7.16 5.25 -1.66
CA ILE A 190 -7.19 3.88 -2.16
C ILE A 190 -5.81 3.41 -2.59
N LEU A 191 -5.07 4.22 -3.36
CA LEU A 191 -3.74 3.87 -3.85
C LEU A 191 -2.71 3.77 -2.73
N GLU A 192 -2.79 4.66 -1.73
CA GLU A 192 -1.92 4.62 -0.55
C GLU A 192 -2.23 3.38 0.30
N ARG A 193 -3.52 3.09 0.52
CA ARG A 193 -3.94 1.89 1.24
C ARG A 193 -3.46 0.62 0.55
N ALA A 194 -3.64 0.49 -0.76
CA ALA A 194 -3.24 -0.69 -1.51
C ALA A 194 -1.73 -0.99 -1.44
N LYS A 195 -0.90 0.03 -1.21
CA LYS A 195 0.55 -0.13 -1.05
C LYS A 195 0.95 -0.54 0.37
N ARG A 196 0.12 -0.23 1.37
CA ARG A 196 0.39 -0.50 2.79
C ARG A 196 -0.31 -1.76 3.30
N ASP A 197 -1.43 -2.13 2.70
CA ASP A 197 -2.24 -3.28 3.09
C ASP A 197 -1.53 -4.58 2.66
N PRO A 198 -1.28 -5.53 3.57
CA PRO A 198 -0.69 -6.84 3.22
C PRO A 198 -1.51 -7.61 2.19
N ASP A 199 -2.84 -7.41 2.19
CA ASP A 199 -3.77 -8.02 1.25
C ASP A 199 -4.13 -7.08 0.09
N GLY A 200 -3.45 -5.93 0.01
CA GLY A 200 -3.62 -4.91 -1.01
C GLY A 200 -2.58 -5.01 -2.12
N PHE A 201 -2.99 -4.83 -3.37
CA PHE A 201 -2.07 -4.70 -4.50
C PHE A 201 -2.67 -3.92 -5.66
N ILE A 202 -1.78 -3.32 -6.46
CA ILE A 202 -2.14 -2.67 -7.72
C ILE A 202 -1.99 -3.70 -8.84
N GLU A 203 -3.12 -4.15 -9.39
CA GLU A 203 -3.15 -5.17 -10.45
C GLU A 203 -2.79 -4.58 -11.82
N ILE A 204 -3.32 -3.40 -12.11
CA ILE A 204 -3.08 -2.68 -13.36
C ILE A 204 -2.76 -1.23 -13.06
N GLU A 205 -1.64 -0.74 -13.59
CA GLU A 205 -1.31 0.69 -13.57
C GLU A 205 -0.89 1.12 -14.99
N LYS A 206 -1.80 1.76 -15.70
CA LYS A 206 -1.58 2.30 -17.05
C LYS A 206 -2.12 3.72 -17.17
N ARG A 207 -1.68 4.44 -18.21
CA ARG A 207 -2.17 5.79 -18.47
C ARG A 207 -3.69 5.81 -18.58
N GLY A 208 -4.36 6.45 -17.63
CA GLY A 208 -5.81 6.63 -17.61
C GLY A 208 -6.59 5.51 -16.95
N VAL A 209 -5.95 4.44 -16.48
CA VAL A 209 -6.61 3.36 -15.74
C VAL A 209 -5.69 2.75 -14.69
N THR A 210 -6.22 2.58 -13.49
CA THR A 210 -5.57 1.83 -12.41
C THR A 210 -6.59 0.88 -11.80
N VAL A 211 -6.22 -0.38 -11.62
CA VAL A 211 -7.05 -1.39 -10.94
C VAL A 211 -6.34 -1.84 -9.69
N VAL A 212 -7.06 -1.82 -8.58
CA VAL A 212 -6.55 -2.07 -7.24
C VAL A 212 -7.41 -3.14 -6.56
N GLN A 213 -6.77 -4.05 -5.84
CA GLN A 213 -7.41 -4.97 -4.91
C GLN A 213 -7.07 -4.57 -3.47
N ILE A 214 -8.07 -4.46 -2.60
CA ILE A 214 -7.90 -4.26 -1.15
C ILE A 214 -8.85 -5.22 -0.44
N GLY A 215 -8.31 -6.24 0.22
CA GLY A 215 -9.10 -7.32 0.77
C GLY A 215 -10.03 -7.93 -0.29
N SER A 216 -11.33 -8.00 -0.02
CA SER A 216 -12.34 -8.48 -0.99
C SER A 216 -12.79 -7.42 -2.01
N MET A 217 -12.39 -6.15 -1.84
CA MET A 217 -12.84 -5.06 -2.70
C MET A 217 -11.92 -4.88 -3.91
N ARG A 218 -12.49 -4.92 -5.11
CA ARG A 218 -11.81 -4.60 -6.37
C ARG A 218 -12.23 -3.22 -6.85
N ILE A 219 -11.27 -2.33 -7.09
CA ILE A 219 -11.51 -0.94 -7.40
C ILE A 219 -10.84 -0.58 -8.72
N SER A 220 -11.61 -0.03 -9.66
CA SER A 220 -11.12 0.53 -10.92
C SER A 220 -11.20 2.05 -10.85
N ILE A 221 -10.07 2.72 -11.07
CA ILE A 221 -9.95 4.17 -11.14
C ILE A 221 -9.62 4.54 -12.58
N THR A 222 -10.51 5.26 -13.24
CA THR A 222 -10.32 5.66 -14.63
C THR A 222 -10.33 7.18 -14.78
N ARG A 223 -9.61 7.67 -15.78
CA ARG A 223 -9.50 9.08 -16.13
C ARG A 223 -9.11 9.23 -17.60
N ARG A 224 -9.11 10.46 -18.10
CA ARG A 224 -8.67 10.72 -19.50
C ARG A 224 -7.28 10.10 -19.77
N PRO A 225 -7.07 9.50 -20.94
CA PRO A 225 -7.96 9.44 -22.10
C PRO A 225 -8.95 8.26 -22.08
N PHE A 226 -8.92 7.40 -21.03
CA PHE A 226 -9.75 6.19 -20.97
C PHE A 226 -11.23 6.53 -20.67
N SER A 227 -11.48 7.53 -19.83
CA SER A 227 -12.81 8.05 -19.49
C SER A 227 -12.90 9.55 -19.84
N ASP A 228 -14.10 10.10 -19.96
CA ASP A 228 -14.37 11.54 -20.20
C ASP A 228 -14.12 12.43 -18.97
N GLY A 229 -14.02 11.84 -17.79
CA GLY A 229 -13.68 12.47 -16.52
C GLY A 229 -13.09 11.44 -15.57
N MET A 230 -12.97 11.78 -14.30
CA MET A 230 -12.58 10.82 -13.27
C MET A 230 -13.77 9.93 -12.91
N ASP A 231 -13.52 8.63 -12.81
CA ASP A 231 -14.51 7.60 -12.52
C ASP A 231 -13.88 6.57 -11.58
N ILE A 232 -14.57 6.20 -10.52
CA ILE A 232 -14.17 5.16 -9.58
C ILE A 232 -15.30 4.14 -9.49
N THR A 233 -15.00 2.91 -9.85
CA THR A 233 -15.90 1.78 -9.67
C THR A 233 -15.31 0.83 -8.64
N ALA A 234 -16.02 0.60 -7.54
CA ALA A 234 -15.63 -0.36 -6.52
C ALA A 234 -16.66 -1.49 -6.43
N VAL A 235 -16.17 -2.71 -6.41
CA VAL A 235 -16.99 -3.93 -6.32
C VAL A 235 -16.57 -4.71 -5.08
N ARG A 236 -17.53 -5.08 -4.24
CA ARG A 236 -17.31 -5.93 -3.06
C ARG A 236 -18.27 -7.12 -3.17
N PRO A 237 -17.77 -8.36 -3.25
CA PRO A 237 -18.64 -9.54 -3.17
C PRO A 237 -19.35 -9.56 -1.83
N ILE A 238 -20.69 -9.75 -1.83
CA ILE A 238 -21.47 -9.90 -0.59
C ILE A 238 -21.79 -11.36 -0.26
N VAL A 239 -21.47 -12.27 -1.16
CA VAL A 239 -21.77 -13.70 -1.00
C VAL A 239 -20.61 -14.52 -1.53
N ASP A 240 -20.13 -15.44 -0.71
CA ASP A 240 -19.24 -16.52 -1.15
C ASP A 240 -20.14 -17.60 -1.77
N LEU A 241 -20.06 -17.73 -3.11
CA LEU A 241 -20.77 -18.77 -3.84
C LEU A 241 -20.04 -20.10 -3.70
N SER A 242 -20.74 -21.11 -3.22
CA SER A 242 -20.29 -22.49 -3.26
C SER A 242 -20.81 -23.20 -4.51
N LEU A 243 -20.24 -24.36 -4.84
CA LEU A 243 -20.80 -25.18 -5.93
C LEU A 243 -22.25 -25.60 -5.69
N ASP A 244 -22.69 -25.65 -4.43
CA ASP A 244 -24.04 -26.01 -4.06
C ASP A 244 -25.07 -24.95 -4.43
N ASP A 245 -24.67 -23.73 -4.65
CA ASP A 245 -25.55 -22.61 -5.02
C ASP A 245 -25.94 -22.61 -6.52
N TYR A 246 -25.30 -23.47 -7.31
CA TYR A 246 -25.61 -23.60 -8.74
C TYR A 246 -26.67 -24.68 -8.99
N ALA A 247 -27.59 -24.40 -9.91
CA ALA A 247 -28.70 -25.32 -10.25
C ALA A 247 -28.20 -26.71 -10.71
N GLU A 248 -27.03 -26.79 -11.34
CA GLU A 248 -26.43 -28.03 -11.85
C GLU A 248 -25.30 -28.57 -10.94
N SER A 249 -25.32 -28.22 -9.65
CA SER A 249 -24.22 -28.51 -8.70
C SER A 249 -23.87 -30.00 -8.63
N ASP A 250 -24.86 -30.88 -8.57
CA ASP A 250 -24.67 -32.34 -8.51
C ASP A 250 -24.03 -32.91 -9.78
N GLN A 251 -24.35 -32.34 -10.93
CA GLN A 251 -23.74 -32.76 -12.19
C GLN A 251 -22.29 -32.30 -12.27
N ILE A 252 -22.02 -31.05 -11.89
CA ILE A 252 -20.67 -30.47 -11.85
C ILE A 252 -19.80 -31.25 -10.87
N LYS A 253 -20.27 -31.56 -9.65
CA LYS A 253 -19.55 -32.35 -8.66
C LYS A 253 -19.23 -33.75 -9.18
N ARG A 254 -20.19 -34.44 -9.83
CA ARG A 254 -19.91 -35.74 -10.45
C ARG A 254 -18.89 -35.67 -11.57
N MET A 255 -18.85 -34.58 -12.35
CA MET A 255 -17.84 -34.38 -13.37
C MET A 255 -16.46 -34.11 -12.78
N LEU A 256 -16.38 -33.34 -11.68
CA LEU A 256 -15.13 -32.99 -11.00
C LEU A 256 -14.51 -34.19 -10.27
N THR A 257 -15.33 -35.09 -9.71
CA THR A 257 -14.88 -36.27 -8.96
C THR A 257 -14.73 -37.53 -9.80
N GLY A 258 -15.13 -37.52 -11.08
CA GLY A 258 -15.01 -38.63 -12.01
C GLY A 258 -13.59 -38.79 -12.59
N GLU A 259 -13.24 -40.02 -12.97
CA GLU A 259 -11.95 -40.38 -13.59
C GLU A 259 -11.81 -39.83 -15.04
N LYS A 260 -12.03 -38.57 -15.30
CA LYS A 260 -11.85 -37.95 -16.62
C LYS A 260 -10.65 -37.01 -16.65
N PRO A 261 -9.85 -37.00 -17.73
CA PRO A 261 -8.68 -36.17 -17.83
C PRO A 261 -9.07 -34.72 -18.13
N GLY A 262 -9.08 -33.90 -17.08
CA GLY A 262 -9.15 -32.43 -17.19
C GLY A 262 -10.55 -31.85 -17.40
N ILE A 263 -10.83 -30.76 -16.71
CA ILE A 263 -12.00 -29.87 -16.91
C ILE A 263 -11.44 -28.47 -17.16
N LEU A 264 -11.84 -27.86 -18.27
CA LEU A 264 -11.59 -26.46 -18.54
C LEU A 264 -12.81 -25.66 -18.08
N ILE A 265 -12.59 -24.72 -17.16
CA ILE A 265 -13.60 -23.78 -16.65
C ILE A 265 -13.34 -22.40 -17.22
#